data_356518f415a09a5908e24ec9558d8311
#
_entry.id   356518f415a09a5908e24ec9558d8311
#
_cell.length_a   1.000
_cell.length_b   1.000
_cell.length_c   1.000
_cell.angle_alpha   90.00
_cell.angle_beta   90.00
_cell.angle_gamma   90.00
#
_symmetry.space_group_name_H-M   'P 1'
#
loop_
_entity.id
_entity.type
_entity.pdbx_description
1 polymer ?
#
loop_
_entity_poly.entity_id
_entity_poly.type
_entity_poly.pdbx_seq_one_letter_code
_entity_poly.pdbx_strand_id
1 'polypeptide(L)'
;MPTCTFFGHRDTPVAIKPQLKATLIDLIEHHGVDTFYVGHQGAFDAMAFALLRELASSYPHIRYAVVLERIPSRALDLDTADTLLPEGIETVHPRYALIRRNEWMLDRSDYVVTYIVHPWGGAARFAAMAKQRRKVVLPLA
;
A
#
# COMPACT_ATOMS: atom_id res chain seq x y z
N MET A 1 3.27 0.44 16.85
CA MET A 1 2.63 1.50 16.06
C MET A 1 1.82 0.84 14.95
N PRO A 2 0.49 1.07 14.88
CA PRO A 2 -0.31 0.42 13.86
C PRO A 2 0.07 0.89 12.46
N THR A 3 0.17 -0.06 11.57
CA THR A 3 0.61 0.15 10.19
C THR A 3 -0.43 -0.41 9.21
N CYS A 4 -0.62 0.29 8.10
CA CYS A 4 -1.56 -0.10 7.06
C CYS A 4 -0.86 -0.26 5.72
N THR A 5 -1.29 -1.24 4.94
CA THR A 5 -0.88 -1.39 3.55
C THR A 5 -2.10 -1.58 2.64
N PHE A 6 -1.85 -1.66 1.33
CA PHE A 6 -2.89 -1.59 0.31
C PHE A 6 -2.66 -2.66 -0.75
N PHE A 7 -3.72 -3.38 -1.13
CA PHE A 7 -3.69 -4.28 -2.29
C PHE A 7 -4.96 -4.08 -3.11
N GLY A 8 -4.82 -3.57 -4.31
CA GLY A 8 -5.93 -3.33 -5.22
C GLY A 8 -5.53 -3.47 -6.68
N HIS A 9 -6.51 -3.61 -7.54
CA HIS A 9 -6.26 -3.83 -8.96
C HIS A 9 -5.67 -2.62 -9.65
N ARG A 10 -4.89 -2.87 -10.71
CA ARG A 10 -4.25 -1.81 -11.51
C ARG A 10 -5.26 -0.92 -12.21
N ASP A 11 -6.44 -1.46 -12.54
CA ASP A 11 -7.51 -0.76 -13.24
C ASP A 11 -8.62 -0.31 -12.29
N THR A 12 -8.32 -0.14 -11.02
CA THR A 12 -9.30 0.31 -10.03
C THR A 12 -9.93 1.63 -10.45
N PRO A 13 -11.28 1.73 -10.47
CA PRO A 13 -11.95 2.95 -10.90
C PRO A 13 -11.67 4.12 -9.98
N VAL A 14 -11.47 5.31 -10.55
CA VAL A 14 -11.24 6.53 -9.75
C VAL A 14 -12.45 6.87 -8.87
N ALA A 15 -13.62 6.35 -9.20
CA ALA A 15 -14.85 6.58 -8.45
C ALA A 15 -14.77 6.08 -7.00
N ILE A 16 -13.86 5.15 -6.68
CA ILE A 16 -13.71 4.65 -5.30
C ILE A 16 -12.85 5.58 -4.44
N LYS A 17 -12.25 6.60 -5.00
CA LYS A 17 -11.35 7.49 -4.27
C LYS A 17 -11.99 8.12 -3.02
N PRO A 18 -13.25 8.63 -3.06
CA PRO A 18 -13.89 9.15 -1.86
C PRO A 18 -14.05 8.11 -0.75
N GLN A 19 -14.39 6.87 -1.12
CA GLN A 19 -14.52 5.78 -0.16
C GLN A 19 -13.16 5.42 0.45
N LEU A 20 -12.13 5.38 -0.37
CA LEU A 20 -10.76 5.14 0.10
C LEU A 20 -10.31 6.23 1.07
N LYS A 21 -10.59 7.50 0.74
CA LYS A 21 -10.26 8.62 1.61
C LYS A 21 -10.97 8.51 2.96
N ALA A 22 -12.25 8.19 2.96
CA ALA A 22 -13.02 8.03 4.20
C ALA A 22 -12.44 6.90 5.07
N THR A 23 -12.05 5.80 4.45
CA THR A 23 -11.43 4.68 5.15
C THR A 23 -10.10 5.08 5.79
N LEU A 24 -9.27 5.83 5.07
CA LEU A 24 -7.98 6.31 5.61
C LEU A 24 -8.17 7.26 6.78
N ILE A 25 -9.13 8.17 6.68
CA ILE A 25 -9.44 9.10 7.78
C ILE A 25 -9.90 8.32 9.01
N ASP A 26 -10.76 7.33 8.83
CA ASP A 26 -11.22 6.49 9.93
C ASP A 26 -10.06 5.74 10.60
N LEU A 27 -9.15 5.19 9.82
CA LEU A 27 -7.97 4.51 10.35
C LEU A 27 -7.09 5.46 11.16
N ILE A 28 -6.89 6.68 10.67
CA ILE A 28 -6.08 7.68 11.36
C ILE A 28 -6.75 8.15 12.64
N GLU A 29 -8.02 8.51 12.57
CA GLU A 29 -8.73 9.15 13.69
C GLU A 29 -9.23 8.18 14.75
N HIS A 30 -9.63 6.96 14.35
CA HIS A 30 -10.32 6.04 15.26
C HIS A 30 -9.55 4.75 15.55
N HIS A 31 -8.48 4.46 14.82
CA HIS A 31 -7.71 3.23 14.98
C HIS A 31 -6.23 3.47 15.27
N GLY A 32 -5.82 4.73 15.34
CA GLY A 32 -4.45 5.10 15.69
C GLY A 32 -3.41 4.73 14.64
N VAL A 33 -3.82 4.47 13.40
CA VAL A 33 -2.88 4.13 12.33
C VAL A 33 -2.06 5.37 11.97
N ASP A 34 -0.75 5.26 12.07
CA ASP A 34 0.16 6.37 11.84
C ASP A 34 1.22 6.09 10.77
N THR A 35 1.26 4.87 10.25
CA THR A 35 2.25 4.46 9.26
C THR A 35 1.56 3.72 8.11
N PHE A 36 1.89 4.11 6.89
CA PHE A 36 1.27 3.56 5.68
C PHE A 36 2.34 3.15 4.68
N TYR A 37 2.25 1.93 4.17
CA TYR A 37 3.11 1.44 3.11
C TYR A 37 2.30 1.17 1.86
N VAL A 38 2.71 1.76 0.74
CA VAL A 38 2.00 1.64 -0.54
C VAL A 38 2.97 1.21 -1.63
N GLY A 39 2.47 0.41 -2.59
CA GLY A 39 3.23 0.09 -3.79
C GLY A 39 3.14 1.20 -4.84
N HIS A 40 3.60 0.89 -6.05
CA HIS A 40 3.51 1.85 -7.16
C HIS A 40 3.07 1.15 -8.45
N GLN A 41 2.14 0.21 -8.33
CA GLN A 41 1.70 -0.65 -9.43
C GLN A 41 0.22 -0.42 -9.75
N GLY A 42 -0.07 0.62 -10.53
CA GLY A 42 -1.40 0.84 -11.08
C GLY A 42 -2.25 1.84 -10.31
N ALA A 43 -3.55 1.88 -10.67
CA ALA A 43 -4.45 2.94 -10.24
C ALA A 43 -4.73 2.96 -8.74
N PHE A 44 -4.89 1.79 -8.11
CA PHE A 44 -5.19 1.75 -6.68
C PHE A 44 -4.04 2.34 -5.87
N ASP A 45 -2.82 1.90 -6.17
CA ASP A 45 -1.63 2.43 -5.48
C ASP A 45 -1.47 3.94 -5.71
N ALA A 46 -1.71 4.41 -6.93
CA ALA A 46 -1.62 5.83 -7.25
C ALA A 46 -2.63 6.67 -6.46
N MET A 47 -3.87 6.18 -6.33
CA MET A 47 -4.88 6.85 -5.53
C MET A 47 -4.52 6.89 -4.05
N ALA A 48 -4.06 5.77 -3.51
CA ALA A 48 -3.64 5.69 -2.12
C ALA A 48 -2.49 6.66 -1.83
N PHE A 49 -1.49 6.69 -2.69
CA PHE A 49 -0.36 7.59 -2.54
C PHE A 49 -0.79 9.06 -2.57
N ALA A 50 -1.62 9.45 -3.54
CA ALA A 50 -2.11 10.82 -3.66
C ALA A 50 -2.90 11.24 -2.41
N LEU A 51 -3.75 10.36 -1.91
CA LEU A 51 -4.53 10.62 -0.70
C LEU A 51 -3.65 10.75 0.54
N LEU A 52 -2.62 9.91 0.66
CA LEU A 52 -1.70 9.98 1.80
C LEU A 52 -0.92 11.30 1.81
N ARG A 53 -0.50 11.78 0.65
CA ARG A 53 0.14 13.10 0.54
C ARG A 53 -0.79 14.21 0.99
N GLU A 54 -2.04 14.16 0.54
CA GLU A 54 -3.05 15.14 0.93
C GLU A 54 -3.31 15.09 2.44
N LEU A 55 -3.52 13.87 2.97
CA LEU A 55 -3.85 13.68 4.38
C LEU A 55 -2.69 14.04 5.32
N ALA A 56 -1.46 13.89 4.88
CA ALA A 56 -0.29 14.26 5.67
C ALA A 56 -0.28 15.75 6.02
N SER A 57 -0.88 16.60 5.19
CA SER A 57 -1.03 18.02 5.48
C SER A 57 -1.99 18.28 6.65
N SER A 58 -3.04 17.47 6.75
CA SER A 58 -4.05 17.59 7.82
C SER A 58 -3.68 16.78 9.06
N TYR A 59 -2.87 15.74 8.90
CA TYR A 59 -2.45 14.84 9.97
C TYR A 59 -0.93 14.74 9.98
N PRO A 60 -0.24 15.75 10.53
CA PRO A 60 1.25 15.82 10.44
C PRO A 60 1.97 14.65 11.13
N HIS A 61 1.28 13.89 11.96
CA HIS A 61 1.88 12.75 12.67
C HIS A 61 1.96 11.48 11.84
N ILE A 62 1.27 11.40 10.70
CA ILE A 62 1.32 10.18 9.89
C ILE A 62 2.59 10.13 9.05
N ARG A 63 3.02 8.91 8.77
CA ARG A 63 4.15 8.61 7.90
C ARG A 63 3.68 7.69 6.80
N TYR A 64 4.20 7.89 5.60
CA TYR A 64 3.91 7.02 4.48
C TYR A 64 5.14 6.84 3.61
N ALA A 65 5.23 5.69 2.97
CA ALA A 65 6.32 5.40 2.05
C ALA A 65 5.84 4.54 0.88
N VAL A 66 6.37 4.85 -0.30
CA VAL A 66 6.25 3.97 -1.47
C VAL A 66 7.34 2.92 -1.35
N VAL A 67 6.94 1.67 -1.22
CA VAL A 67 7.88 0.56 -1.04
C VAL A 67 8.25 0.00 -2.41
N LEU A 68 9.55 0.05 -2.71
CA LEU A 68 10.07 -0.32 -4.02
C LEU A 68 10.52 -1.78 -4.05
N GLU A 69 10.34 -2.43 -5.20
CA GLU A 69 10.83 -3.80 -5.43
C GLU A 69 12.23 -3.80 -6.04
N ARG A 70 12.71 -2.63 -6.45
CA ARG A 70 14.04 -2.48 -7.07
C ARG A 70 14.54 -1.06 -6.92
N ILE A 71 15.85 -0.87 -7.11
CA ILE A 71 16.45 0.47 -7.16
C ILE A 71 15.98 1.14 -8.45
N PRO A 72 15.40 2.35 -8.39
CA PRO A 72 14.95 3.05 -9.59
C PRO A 72 16.12 3.37 -10.53
N SER A 73 15.92 3.19 -11.83
CA SER A 73 16.92 3.54 -12.83
C SER A 73 17.07 5.06 -12.99
N ARG A 74 16.06 5.81 -12.58
CA ARG A 74 16.08 7.28 -12.61
C ARG A 74 15.54 7.80 -11.28
N ALA A 75 16.35 8.60 -10.59
CA ALA A 75 15.95 9.21 -9.34
C ALA A 75 14.80 10.23 -9.49
N LEU A 76 14.49 10.63 -10.73
CA LEU A 76 13.45 11.62 -11.02
C LEU A 76 12.04 11.03 -11.11
N ASP A 77 11.91 9.71 -11.20
CA ASP A 77 10.62 9.07 -11.40
C ASP A 77 9.77 9.02 -10.13
N LEU A 78 10.41 9.12 -8.96
CA LEU A 78 9.75 9.11 -7.67
C LEU A 78 10.38 10.16 -6.77
N ASP A 79 9.56 10.75 -5.92
CA ASP A 79 10.07 11.60 -4.85
C ASP A 79 10.82 10.72 -3.86
N THR A 80 12.14 10.86 -3.81
CA THR A 80 13.00 9.99 -3.00
C THR A 80 12.75 10.11 -1.50
N ALA A 81 12.16 11.22 -1.06
CA ALA A 81 11.83 11.42 0.36
C ALA A 81 10.71 10.48 0.83
N ASP A 82 9.87 10.00 -0.10
CA ASP A 82 8.71 9.17 0.21
C ASP A 82 8.91 7.70 -0.18
N THR A 83 10.13 7.29 -0.50
CA THR A 83 10.39 5.92 -0.95
C THR A 83 11.17 5.12 0.09
N LEU A 84 10.96 3.80 0.06
CA LEU A 84 11.64 2.86 0.93
C LEU A 84 12.02 1.62 0.13
N LEU A 85 13.27 1.18 0.27
CA LEU A 85 13.74 -0.05 -0.35
C LEU A 85 13.93 -1.10 0.74
N PRO A 86 13.15 -2.21 0.73
CA PRO A 86 13.32 -3.25 1.74
C PRO A 86 14.74 -3.80 1.75
N GLU A 87 15.27 -4.06 2.95
CA GLU A 87 16.61 -4.59 3.11
C GLU A 87 16.75 -5.94 2.38
N GLY A 88 17.78 -6.04 1.53
CA GLY A 88 18.05 -7.26 0.80
C GLY A 88 17.24 -7.45 -0.47
N ILE A 89 16.32 -6.53 -0.79
CA ILE A 89 15.48 -6.69 -1.98
C ILE A 89 16.30 -6.70 -3.28
N GLU A 90 17.43 -6.01 -3.30
CA GLU A 90 18.33 -5.95 -4.46
C GLU A 90 18.99 -7.30 -4.77
N THR A 91 19.01 -8.21 -3.79
CA THR A 91 19.56 -9.57 -3.98
C THR A 91 18.52 -10.55 -4.51
N VAL A 92 17.24 -10.14 -4.54
CA VAL A 92 16.16 -10.99 -5.02
C VAL A 92 16.11 -10.94 -6.54
N HIS A 93 15.98 -12.11 -7.17
CA HIS A 93 15.84 -12.17 -8.62
C HIS A 93 14.65 -11.30 -9.07
N PRO A 94 14.77 -10.47 -10.13
CA PRO A 94 13.72 -9.57 -10.56
C PRO A 94 12.34 -10.22 -10.74
N ARG A 95 12.33 -11.50 -11.12
CA ARG A 95 11.09 -12.28 -11.28
C ARG A 95 10.27 -12.37 -9.99
N TYR A 96 10.92 -12.35 -8.83
CA TYR A 96 10.30 -12.51 -7.52
C TYR A 96 10.28 -11.22 -6.69
N ALA A 97 10.86 -10.15 -7.20
CA ALA A 97 11.05 -8.93 -6.43
C ALA A 97 9.72 -8.29 -6.01
N LEU A 98 8.74 -8.28 -6.92
CA LEU A 98 7.42 -7.70 -6.63
C LEU A 98 6.69 -8.48 -5.52
N ILE A 99 6.74 -9.81 -5.59
CA ILE A 99 6.14 -10.67 -4.58
C ILE A 99 6.82 -10.45 -3.24
N ARG A 100 8.14 -10.37 -3.21
CA ARG A 100 8.89 -10.15 -1.99
C ARG A 100 8.57 -8.78 -1.37
N ARG A 101 8.45 -7.73 -2.20
CA ARG A 101 8.03 -6.41 -1.74
C ARG A 101 6.65 -6.45 -1.10
N ASN A 102 5.70 -7.14 -1.74
CA ASN A 102 4.35 -7.27 -1.21
C ASN A 102 4.34 -8.05 0.11
N GLU A 103 5.13 -9.10 0.24
CA GLU A 103 5.28 -9.84 1.50
C GLU A 103 5.83 -8.94 2.60
N TRP A 104 6.83 -8.12 2.27
CA TRP A 104 7.42 -7.18 3.22
C TRP A 104 6.37 -6.20 3.76
N MET A 105 5.54 -5.63 2.88
CA MET A 105 4.47 -4.73 3.29
C MET A 105 3.43 -5.43 4.16
N LEU A 106 3.03 -6.63 3.77
CA LEU A 106 2.03 -7.40 4.50
C LEU A 106 2.51 -7.77 5.89
N ASP A 107 3.76 -8.25 6.00
CA ASP A 107 4.32 -8.69 7.27
C ASP A 107 4.38 -7.57 8.31
N ARG A 108 4.59 -6.34 7.86
CA ARG A 108 4.73 -5.18 8.75
C ARG A 108 3.42 -4.46 9.04
N SER A 109 2.33 -4.90 8.43
CA SER A 109 1.06 -4.19 8.54
C SER A 109 0.07 -4.92 9.42
N ASP A 110 -0.74 -4.14 10.14
CA ASP A 110 -1.84 -4.64 10.98
C ASP A 110 -3.16 -4.52 10.24
N TYR A 111 -3.27 -3.51 9.37
CA TYR A 111 -4.47 -3.19 8.59
C TYR A 111 -4.15 -3.29 7.11
N VAL A 112 -5.09 -3.83 6.34
CA VAL A 112 -4.93 -4.00 4.89
C VAL A 112 -6.18 -3.49 4.19
N VAL A 113 -6.05 -2.42 3.42
CA VAL A 113 -7.15 -1.88 2.62
C VAL A 113 -7.09 -2.50 1.23
N THR A 114 -8.21 -3.05 0.77
CA THR A 114 -8.23 -3.78 -0.49
C THR A 114 -9.33 -3.30 -1.42
N TYR A 115 -9.09 -3.46 -2.73
CA TYR A 115 -10.12 -3.33 -3.75
C TYR A 115 -10.00 -4.53 -4.70
N ILE A 116 -10.80 -5.57 -4.46
CA ILE A 116 -10.72 -6.83 -5.18
C ILE A 116 -12.10 -7.15 -5.77
N VAL A 117 -12.19 -7.15 -7.11
CA VAL A 117 -13.42 -7.44 -7.83
C VAL A 117 -13.32 -8.74 -8.65
N HIS A 118 -12.13 -9.34 -8.74
CA HIS A 118 -11.93 -10.65 -9.35
C HIS A 118 -10.89 -11.44 -8.56
N PRO A 119 -10.93 -12.81 -8.64
CA PRO A 119 -10.10 -13.64 -7.76
C PRO A 119 -8.69 -13.92 -8.26
N TRP A 120 -8.27 -13.31 -9.37
CA TRP A 120 -6.93 -13.54 -9.91
C TRP A 120 -6.06 -12.31 -9.81
N GLY A 121 -4.74 -12.52 -9.95
CA GLY A 121 -3.74 -11.45 -9.93
C GLY A 121 -3.10 -11.28 -8.57
N GLY A 122 -2.04 -10.46 -8.53
CA GLY A 122 -1.24 -10.23 -7.34
C GLY A 122 -2.03 -9.61 -6.19
N ALA A 123 -2.87 -8.62 -6.48
CA ALA A 123 -3.67 -7.96 -5.46
C ALA A 123 -4.63 -8.94 -4.77
N ALA A 124 -5.34 -9.76 -5.56
CA ALA A 124 -6.26 -10.76 -5.02
C ALA A 124 -5.52 -11.78 -4.16
N ARG A 125 -4.33 -12.22 -4.61
CA ARG A 125 -3.50 -13.17 -3.88
C ARG A 125 -3.11 -12.62 -2.51
N PHE A 126 -2.62 -11.40 -2.45
CA PHE A 126 -2.18 -10.80 -1.19
C PHE A 126 -3.32 -10.40 -0.28
N ALA A 127 -4.48 -10.01 -0.84
CA ALA A 127 -5.68 -9.79 -0.04
C ALA A 127 -6.12 -11.09 0.66
N ALA A 128 -6.10 -12.22 -0.06
CA ALA A 128 -6.40 -13.52 0.53
C ALA A 128 -5.37 -13.91 1.61
N MET A 129 -4.09 -13.66 1.35
CA MET A 129 -3.02 -13.93 2.30
C MET A 129 -3.17 -13.10 3.58
N ALA A 130 -3.61 -11.85 3.45
CA ALA A 130 -3.86 -10.98 4.59
C ALA A 130 -4.92 -11.60 5.53
N LYS A 131 -5.99 -12.14 4.95
CA LYS A 131 -7.03 -12.82 5.73
C LYS A 131 -6.47 -14.06 6.43
N GLN A 132 -5.66 -14.86 5.74
CA GLN A 132 -5.04 -16.06 6.30
C GLN A 132 -4.13 -15.72 7.47
N ARG A 133 -3.43 -14.58 7.41
CA ARG A 133 -2.53 -14.10 8.46
C ARG A 133 -3.26 -13.31 9.55
N ARG A 134 -4.58 -13.28 9.51
CA ARG A 134 -5.44 -12.60 10.49
C ARG A 134 -5.17 -11.11 10.62
N LYS A 135 -4.78 -10.46 9.52
CA LYS A 135 -4.72 -9.01 9.46
C LYS A 135 -6.14 -8.44 9.42
N VAL A 136 -6.30 -7.21 9.86
CA VAL A 136 -7.60 -6.53 9.73
C VAL A 136 -7.75 -6.06 8.29
N VAL A 137 -8.61 -6.72 7.53
CA VAL A 137 -8.82 -6.42 6.12
C VAL A 137 -10.05 -5.52 5.97
N LEU A 138 -9.88 -4.41 5.26
CA LEU A 138 -10.91 -3.42 5.00
C LEU A 138 -11.21 -3.39 3.50
N PRO A 139 -12.16 -4.22 3.03
CA PRO A 139 -12.45 -4.28 1.60
C PRO A 139 -13.32 -3.11 1.17
N LEU A 140 -12.96 -2.49 0.05
CA LEU A 140 -13.75 -1.42 -0.58
C LEU A 140 -14.68 -1.97 -1.66
N ALA A 141 -14.55 -3.24 -1.98
CA ALA A 141 -15.43 -3.92 -2.93
C ALA A 141 -15.74 -5.32 -2.45
#